data_8815f35d9d295f649d0edd6b1a7e3e6a
#
_entry.id   8815f35d9d295f649d0edd6b1a7e3e6a
#
_cell.length_a   1.000
_cell.length_b   1.000
_cell.length_c   1.000
_cell.angle_alpha   90.00
_cell.angle_beta   90.00
_cell.angle_gamma   90.00
#
_symmetry.space_group_name_H-M   'P 1'
#
loop_
_entity.id
_entity.type
_entity.pdbx_description
1 polymer ?
#
loop_
_entity_poly.entity_id
_entity_poly.type
_entity_poly.pdbx_seq_one_letter_code
_entity_poly.pdbx_strand_id
1 'polypeptide(L)'
;MDKDMDNLEDPMTLARALSVYEYLRPSMPKAAPRSSQTAARLRDVLDHFDALLLDGYGVLNVGHEAVPGALDLLNEAQVRGIDVMVLTNGASKPTAATVNKYHDFGLNLDPRQVVSSRDALLAHLHQQQSNLKTIGVVDGFVEGVEVEGITALPLTPDQPKAWLEVDAIGFFGAVHWHSGWQSCLVEAMAAGVKVLVANPDVAAPHQGEFSREPGFWAAAAGVSANPIDQIEWFGKPHPPVFELALERLEAFSARPKLNKDRIAMVGDSLHTDILGGQAAGLKTVLITGHGLFRQGGAEDAIASTGITPDFITATV
;
A
#
# COMPACT_ATOMS: atom_id res chain seq x y z
N MET A 1 -22.23 7.62 -5.73
CA MET A 1 -21.03 6.75 -5.64
C MET A 1 -20.27 6.77 -6.94
N ASP A 2 -20.90 6.57 -8.09
CA ASP A 2 -20.23 6.69 -9.39
C ASP A 2 -19.65 8.09 -9.66
N LYS A 3 -20.27 9.14 -9.12
CA LYS A 3 -19.84 10.54 -9.33
C LYS A 3 -18.41 10.85 -8.88
N ASP A 4 -17.89 10.14 -7.87
CA ASP A 4 -16.53 10.38 -7.36
C ASP A 4 -15.44 9.79 -8.27
N MET A 5 -15.82 8.92 -9.22
CA MET A 5 -14.95 8.32 -10.22
C MET A 5 -15.29 8.76 -11.66
N ASP A 6 -16.44 9.39 -11.90
CA ASP A 6 -16.87 9.80 -13.24
C ASP A 6 -16.07 10.99 -13.77
N ASN A 7 -15.70 11.93 -12.91
CA ASN A 7 -14.91 13.10 -13.30
C ASN A 7 -13.45 12.92 -12.82
N LEU A 8 -12.64 12.37 -13.68
CA LEU A 8 -11.23 12.09 -13.40
C LEU A 8 -10.36 13.35 -13.17
N GLU A 9 -10.86 14.53 -13.53
CA GLU A 9 -10.16 15.82 -13.40
C GLU A 9 -10.40 16.49 -12.03
N ASP A 10 -11.47 16.12 -11.31
CA ASP A 10 -11.80 16.74 -10.01
C ASP A 10 -10.70 16.48 -8.97
N PRO A 11 -10.35 17.46 -8.13
CA PRO A 11 -9.31 17.30 -7.11
C PRO A 11 -9.55 16.09 -6.20
N MET A 12 -8.47 15.40 -5.85
CA MET A 12 -8.54 14.35 -4.83
C MET A 12 -8.64 15.01 -3.44
N THR A 13 -9.65 14.61 -2.69
CA THR A 13 -9.89 15.04 -1.30
C THR A 13 -9.96 13.83 -0.39
N LEU A 14 -9.84 14.03 0.94
CA LEU A 14 -10.04 12.96 1.91
C LEU A 14 -11.42 12.28 1.74
N ALA A 15 -12.48 13.07 1.60
CA ALA A 15 -13.83 12.54 1.43
C ALA A 15 -13.96 11.68 0.16
N ARG A 16 -13.36 12.13 -0.95
CA ARG A 16 -13.35 11.39 -2.20
C ARG A 16 -12.52 10.10 -2.08
N ALA A 17 -11.36 10.16 -1.46
CA ALA A 17 -10.53 8.97 -1.22
C ALA A 17 -11.29 7.92 -0.40
N LEU A 18 -11.94 8.33 0.69
CA LEU A 18 -12.77 7.44 1.52
C LEU A 18 -13.94 6.84 0.74
N SER A 19 -14.63 7.64 -0.10
CA SER A 19 -15.72 7.15 -0.96
C SER A 19 -15.25 6.07 -1.94
N VAL A 20 -14.08 6.25 -2.57
CA VAL A 20 -13.51 5.25 -3.48
C VAL A 20 -13.06 4.00 -2.72
N TYR A 21 -12.45 4.15 -1.55
CA TYR A 21 -12.12 3.00 -0.70
C TYR A 21 -13.36 2.20 -0.30
N GLU A 22 -14.46 2.87 0.06
CA GLU A 22 -15.73 2.18 0.39
C GLU A 22 -16.37 1.51 -0.84
N TYR A 23 -16.17 2.05 -2.04
CA TYR A 23 -16.53 1.35 -3.27
C TYR A 23 -15.72 0.05 -3.45
N LEU A 24 -14.42 0.10 -3.16
CA LEU A 24 -13.54 -1.08 -3.20
C LEU A 24 -13.73 -2.05 -2.02
N ARG A 25 -14.45 -1.62 -0.96
CA ARG A 25 -14.61 -2.40 0.29
C ARG A 25 -15.05 -3.85 0.09
N PRO A 26 -15.96 -4.20 -0.85
CA PRO A 26 -16.36 -5.59 -1.11
C PRO A 26 -15.22 -6.50 -1.57
N SER A 27 -14.17 -5.96 -2.22
CA SER A 27 -12.98 -6.70 -2.66
C SER A 27 -11.88 -6.77 -1.58
N MET A 28 -12.02 -6.03 -0.49
CA MET A 28 -11.05 -5.98 0.60
C MET A 28 -11.30 -7.07 1.64
N PRO A 29 -10.29 -7.44 2.44
CA PRO A 29 -10.49 -8.38 3.53
C PRO A 29 -11.44 -7.82 4.59
N LYS A 30 -12.06 -8.72 5.35
CA LYS A 30 -12.94 -8.36 6.46
C LYS A 30 -12.16 -8.40 7.77
N ALA A 31 -12.46 -7.46 8.67
CA ALA A 31 -11.96 -7.45 10.03
C ALA A 31 -13.12 -7.30 11.03
N ALA A 32 -12.93 -7.83 12.22
CA ALA A 32 -13.90 -7.68 13.31
C ALA A 32 -13.79 -6.28 13.94
N PRO A 33 -14.89 -5.67 14.37
CA PRO A 33 -14.86 -4.42 15.12
C PRO A 33 -14.00 -4.54 16.39
N ARG A 34 -13.25 -3.47 16.71
CA ARG A 34 -12.38 -3.36 17.88
C ARG A 34 -12.71 -2.11 18.68
N SER A 35 -12.09 -1.96 19.85
CA SER A 35 -12.12 -0.73 20.66
C SER A 35 -10.77 -0.04 20.56
N SER A 36 -10.76 1.28 20.47
CA SER A 36 -9.54 2.10 20.40
C SER A 36 -9.13 2.61 21.77
N GLN A 37 -7.81 2.74 21.93
CA GLN A 37 -7.17 3.52 22.99
C GLN A 37 -6.41 4.67 22.34
N THR A 38 -6.44 5.86 22.96
CA THR A 38 -5.70 7.01 22.47
C THR A 38 -4.44 7.22 23.30
N ALA A 39 -3.32 7.45 22.63
CA ALA A 39 -2.06 7.87 23.24
C ALA A 39 -1.49 9.07 22.47
N ALA A 40 -0.58 9.83 23.11
CA ALA A 40 -0.03 11.01 22.46
C ALA A 40 0.89 10.62 21.28
N ARG A 41 1.70 9.58 21.45
CA ARG A 41 2.69 9.12 20.46
C ARG A 41 2.72 7.59 20.41
N LEU A 42 3.14 7.04 19.29
CA LEU A 42 3.41 5.61 19.16
C LEU A 42 4.40 5.11 20.23
N ARG A 43 5.43 5.90 20.53
CA ARG A 43 6.43 5.57 21.55
C ARG A 43 5.85 5.32 22.94
N ASP A 44 4.71 5.91 23.25
CA ASP A 44 4.04 5.77 24.56
C ASP A 44 3.34 4.42 24.72
N VAL A 45 3.18 3.64 23.64
CA VAL A 45 2.52 2.33 23.65
C VAL A 45 3.45 1.18 23.20
N LEU A 46 4.75 1.40 23.04
CA LEU A 46 5.70 0.40 22.58
C LEU A 46 5.78 -0.85 23.47
N ASP A 47 5.48 -0.76 24.76
CA ASP A 47 5.50 -1.89 25.70
C ASP A 47 4.46 -2.99 25.34
N HIS A 48 3.49 -2.66 24.49
CA HIS A 48 2.51 -3.61 24.00
C HIS A 48 3.06 -4.52 22.88
N PHE A 49 4.21 -4.21 22.28
CA PHE A 49 4.67 -4.83 21.05
C PHE A 49 6.04 -5.48 21.16
N ASP A 50 6.21 -6.57 20.44
CA ASP A 50 7.48 -7.25 20.22
C ASP A 50 8.02 -6.96 18.79
N ALA A 51 7.13 -6.54 17.87
CA ALA A 51 7.50 -6.13 16.53
C ALA A 51 6.53 -5.08 15.97
N LEU A 52 7.04 -4.25 15.05
CA LEU A 52 6.30 -3.22 14.34
C LEU A 52 6.43 -3.45 12.82
N LEU A 53 5.30 -3.45 12.11
CA LEU A 53 5.24 -3.23 10.67
C LEU A 53 4.88 -1.76 10.46
N LEU A 54 5.84 -0.95 10.03
CA LEU A 54 5.66 0.50 9.87
C LEU A 54 5.34 0.81 8.41
N ASP A 55 4.27 1.56 8.16
CA ASP A 55 4.11 2.16 6.83
C ASP A 55 5.25 3.15 6.56
N GLY A 56 5.53 3.38 5.28
CA GLY A 56 6.50 4.38 4.88
C GLY A 56 5.92 5.78 4.93
N TYR A 57 4.84 5.99 4.18
CA TYR A 57 4.24 7.32 4.04
C TYR A 57 3.31 7.64 5.22
N GLY A 58 3.41 8.86 5.77
CA GLY A 58 2.64 9.26 6.95
C GLY A 58 3.16 8.72 8.28
N VAL A 59 4.12 7.79 8.29
CA VAL A 59 4.75 7.21 9.49
C VAL A 59 6.25 7.49 9.53
N LEU A 60 6.99 7.11 8.51
CA LEU A 60 8.44 7.35 8.44
C LEU A 60 8.80 8.58 7.64
N ASN A 61 8.03 8.88 6.59
CA ASN A 61 8.25 10.07 5.75
C ASN A 61 6.93 10.68 5.25
N VAL A 62 6.99 11.97 4.89
CA VAL A 62 5.98 12.66 4.07
C VAL A 62 6.72 13.34 2.92
N GLY A 63 6.39 12.97 1.69
CA GLY A 63 7.14 13.43 0.52
C GLY A 63 8.62 13.04 0.60
N HIS A 64 9.49 14.04 0.56
CA HIS A 64 10.95 13.88 0.61
C HIS A 64 11.57 14.20 1.97
N GLU A 65 10.77 14.19 3.04
CA GLU A 65 11.24 14.51 4.38
C GLU A 65 10.84 13.40 5.37
N ALA A 66 11.75 13.10 6.32
CA ALA A 66 11.44 12.19 7.42
C ALA A 66 10.40 12.81 8.35
N VAL A 67 9.48 12.00 8.87
CA VAL A 67 8.58 12.42 9.94
C VAL A 67 9.40 12.73 11.21
N PRO A 68 9.15 13.88 11.86
CA PRO A 68 9.81 14.20 13.13
C PRO A 68 9.63 13.10 14.17
N GLY A 69 10.73 12.61 14.73
CA GLY A 69 10.73 11.51 15.70
C GLY A 69 10.87 10.10 15.09
N ALA A 70 10.85 9.93 13.75
CA ALA A 70 11.00 8.62 13.12
C ALA A 70 12.35 7.95 13.47
N LEU A 71 13.45 8.71 13.46
CA LEU A 71 14.76 8.18 13.87
C LEU A 71 14.78 7.80 15.37
N ASP A 72 14.18 8.62 16.22
CA ASP A 72 14.08 8.31 17.65
C ASP A 72 13.25 7.06 17.91
N LEU A 73 12.15 6.87 17.17
CA LEU A 73 11.34 5.65 17.24
C LEU A 73 12.17 4.41 16.91
N LEU A 74 12.94 4.42 15.79
CA LEU A 74 13.76 3.29 15.40
C LEU A 74 14.84 2.97 16.43
N ASN A 75 15.51 4.00 16.96
CA ASN A 75 16.52 3.85 18.02
C ASN A 75 15.90 3.28 19.31
N GLU A 76 14.74 3.77 19.72
CA GLU A 76 14.05 3.28 20.91
C GLU A 76 13.56 1.83 20.73
N ALA A 77 13.00 1.49 19.58
CA ALA A 77 12.63 0.12 19.25
C ALA A 77 13.84 -0.83 19.35
N GLN A 78 14.99 -0.43 18.79
CA GLN A 78 16.22 -1.20 18.87
C GLN A 78 16.67 -1.39 20.32
N VAL A 79 16.66 -0.35 21.15
CA VAL A 79 17.05 -0.42 22.56
C VAL A 79 16.13 -1.36 23.35
N ARG A 80 14.84 -1.36 23.03
CA ARG A 80 13.83 -2.25 23.67
C ARG A 80 13.81 -3.66 23.10
N GLY A 81 14.59 -3.95 22.05
CA GLY A 81 14.58 -5.24 21.35
C GLY A 81 13.28 -5.52 20.63
N ILE A 82 12.63 -4.47 20.10
CA ILE A 82 11.43 -4.55 19.27
C ILE A 82 11.90 -4.67 17.82
N ASP A 83 11.49 -5.71 17.12
CA ASP A 83 11.80 -5.90 15.71
C ASP A 83 11.01 -4.88 14.86
N VAL A 84 11.64 -4.33 13.83
CA VAL A 84 11.01 -3.36 12.93
C VAL A 84 11.11 -3.83 11.49
N MET A 85 9.98 -3.80 10.79
CA MET A 85 9.89 -3.94 9.34
C MET A 85 9.14 -2.73 8.77
N VAL A 86 9.53 -2.29 7.60
CA VAL A 86 8.76 -1.31 6.80
C VAL A 86 7.86 -2.09 5.84
N LEU A 87 6.58 -1.77 5.82
CA LEU A 87 5.58 -2.36 4.94
C LEU A 87 4.89 -1.26 4.14
N THR A 88 5.29 -1.08 2.88
CA THR A 88 4.83 0.04 2.05
C THR A 88 4.07 -0.40 0.80
N ASN A 89 3.03 0.35 0.42
CA ASN A 89 2.35 0.22 -0.87
C ASN A 89 3.11 0.91 -2.02
N GLY A 90 4.19 1.63 -1.73
CA GLY A 90 5.04 2.24 -2.74
C GLY A 90 5.70 1.19 -3.63
N ALA A 91 5.18 1.03 -4.86
CA ALA A 91 5.60 -0.02 -5.79
C ALA A 91 6.37 0.48 -7.00
N SER A 92 6.45 1.79 -7.21
CA SER A 92 7.04 2.41 -8.40
C SER A 92 8.56 2.17 -8.56
N LYS A 93 9.25 1.86 -7.47
CA LYS A 93 10.71 1.62 -7.46
C LYS A 93 11.06 0.27 -6.87
N PRO A 94 12.19 -0.35 -7.29
CA PRO A 94 12.75 -1.52 -6.63
C PRO A 94 13.05 -1.25 -5.16
N THR A 95 12.97 -2.28 -4.32
CA THR A 95 13.19 -2.18 -2.86
C THR A 95 14.53 -1.55 -2.49
N ALA A 96 15.60 -1.83 -3.25
CA ALA A 96 16.90 -1.20 -3.03
C ALA A 96 16.85 0.34 -3.12
N ALA A 97 16.09 0.90 -4.06
CA ALA A 97 15.91 2.35 -4.18
C ALA A 97 15.09 2.92 -3.02
N THR A 98 14.13 2.15 -2.51
CA THR A 98 13.34 2.51 -1.32
C THR A 98 14.21 2.53 -0.06
N VAL A 99 15.09 1.55 0.11
CA VAL A 99 16.07 1.50 1.20
C VAL A 99 17.00 2.72 1.15
N ASN A 100 17.55 3.04 -0.03
CA ASN A 100 18.40 4.22 -0.20
C ASN A 100 17.68 5.50 0.18
N LYS A 101 16.41 5.66 -0.19
CA LYS A 101 15.57 6.79 0.24
C LYS A 101 15.52 6.91 1.76
N TYR A 102 15.36 5.81 2.49
CA TYR A 102 15.34 5.84 3.97
C TYR A 102 16.71 6.17 4.54
N HIS A 103 17.79 5.69 3.95
CA HIS A 103 19.16 6.08 4.34
C HIS A 103 19.40 7.58 4.14
N ASP A 104 18.91 8.16 3.05
CA ASP A 104 19.01 9.62 2.80
C ASP A 104 18.25 10.43 3.87
N PHE A 105 17.22 9.85 4.49
CA PHE A 105 16.51 10.43 5.63
C PHE A 105 17.23 10.17 6.97
N GLY A 106 18.37 9.49 6.99
CA GLY A 106 19.09 9.09 8.20
C GLY A 106 18.48 7.88 8.91
N LEU A 107 17.51 7.20 8.30
CA LEU A 107 16.89 5.99 8.84
C LEU A 107 17.68 4.75 8.37
N ASN A 108 18.48 4.19 9.28
CA ASN A 108 19.42 3.11 8.97
C ASN A 108 18.72 1.74 9.00
N LEU A 109 17.99 1.44 7.92
CA LEU A 109 17.25 0.19 7.76
C LEU A 109 18.07 -0.84 6.96
N ASP A 110 18.11 -2.09 7.42
CA ASP A 110 18.63 -3.20 6.64
C ASP A 110 17.67 -3.46 5.44
N PRO A 111 18.16 -3.75 4.23
CA PRO A 111 17.30 -4.10 3.11
C PRO A 111 16.28 -5.21 3.39
N ARG A 112 16.60 -6.15 4.29
CA ARG A 112 15.69 -7.22 4.73
C ARG A 112 14.50 -6.70 5.55
N GLN A 113 14.61 -5.49 6.11
CA GLN A 113 13.54 -4.84 6.89
C GLN A 113 12.54 -4.08 6.02
N VAL A 114 12.71 -4.03 4.71
CA VAL A 114 11.81 -3.30 3.81
C VAL A 114 11.07 -4.27 2.90
N VAL A 115 9.74 -4.24 2.99
CA VAL A 115 8.81 -5.01 2.16
C VAL A 115 7.91 -4.02 1.43
N SER A 116 7.89 -4.12 0.12
CA SER A 116 6.99 -3.33 -0.72
C SER A 116 5.90 -4.20 -1.35
N SER A 117 4.81 -3.58 -1.73
CA SER A 117 3.78 -4.25 -2.52
C SER A 117 4.28 -4.71 -3.89
N ARG A 118 5.33 -4.05 -4.43
CA ARG A 118 6.07 -4.55 -5.59
C ARG A 118 6.67 -5.93 -5.33
N ASP A 119 7.32 -6.11 -4.16
CA ASP A 119 7.91 -7.40 -3.79
C ASP A 119 6.84 -8.50 -3.69
N ALA A 120 5.65 -8.16 -3.16
CA ALA A 120 4.55 -9.12 -3.06
C ALA A 120 4.04 -9.55 -4.45
N LEU A 121 3.88 -8.62 -5.40
CA LEU A 121 3.52 -8.97 -6.78
C LEU A 121 4.61 -9.82 -7.44
N LEU A 122 5.88 -9.43 -7.32
CA LEU A 122 6.98 -10.20 -7.91
C LEU A 122 7.10 -11.61 -7.29
N ALA A 123 6.94 -11.73 -5.98
CA ALA A 123 6.91 -13.03 -5.30
C ALA A 123 5.77 -13.93 -5.82
N HIS A 124 4.58 -13.34 -6.02
CA HIS A 124 3.45 -14.05 -6.62
C HIS A 124 3.77 -14.54 -8.04
N LEU A 125 4.34 -13.68 -8.88
CA LEU A 125 4.72 -14.04 -10.26
C LEU A 125 5.79 -15.15 -10.28
N HIS A 126 6.75 -15.14 -9.38
CA HIS A 126 7.74 -16.20 -9.23
C HIS A 126 7.13 -17.55 -8.79
N GLN A 127 6.12 -17.51 -7.90
CA GLN A 127 5.46 -18.73 -7.41
C GLN A 127 4.50 -19.32 -8.45
N GLN A 128 3.87 -18.50 -9.23
CA GLN A 128 2.87 -18.88 -10.24
C GLN A 128 3.50 -19.41 -11.54
N GLN A 129 4.59 -20.08 -11.55
CA GLN A 129 5.37 -20.65 -12.70
C GLN A 129 4.58 -21.02 -13.99
N SER A 130 3.34 -20.54 -14.15
CA SER A 130 2.41 -21.37 -14.84
C SER A 130 1.84 -20.85 -16.14
N ASN A 131 1.25 -19.69 -16.17
CA ASN A 131 0.42 -19.35 -17.33
C ASN A 131 0.70 -17.99 -17.95
N LEU A 132 1.39 -17.10 -17.22
CA LEU A 132 1.77 -15.79 -17.74
C LEU A 132 3.14 -15.89 -18.44
N LYS A 133 3.20 -15.52 -19.70
CA LYS A 133 4.44 -15.39 -20.47
C LYS A 133 4.84 -13.95 -20.66
N THR A 134 3.86 -13.05 -20.65
CA THR A 134 4.05 -11.63 -20.85
C THR A 134 3.29 -10.82 -19.81
N ILE A 135 3.97 -9.84 -19.24
CA ILE A 135 3.35 -8.82 -18.38
C ILE A 135 3.59 -7.44 -19.00
N GLY A 136 2.53 -6.72 -19.28
CA GLY A 136 2.62 -5.34 -19.70
C GLY A 136 2.81 -4.44 -18.47
N VAL A 137 3.81 -3.57 -18.46
CA VAL A 137 4.07 -2.65 -17.36
C VAL A 137 3.83 -1.23 -17.79
N VAL A 138 2.96 -0.55 -17.08
CA VAL A 138 2.50 0.80 -17.40
C VAL A 138 3.39 1.88 -16.77
N ASP A 139 3.33 3.10 -17.30
CA ASP A 139 3.94 4.31 -16.77
C ASP A 139 5.48 4.21 -16.52
N GLY A 140 6.18 3.39 -17.30
CA GLY A 140 7.64 3.31 -17.28
C GLY A 140 8.26 2.53 -16.11
N PHE A 141 7.47 1.84 -15.27
CA PHE A 141 7.96 1.14 -14.07
C PHE A 141 8.49 -0.28 -14.33
N VAL A 142 9.00 -0.55 -15.51
CA VAL A 142 9.51 -1.87 -15.94
C VAL A 142 10.81 -2.29 -15.26
N GLU A 143 11.61 -1.33 -14.81
CA GLU A 143 12.88 -1.60 -14.12
C GLU A 143 12.68 -2.52 -12.91
N GLY A 144 13.48 -3.59 -12.83
CA GLY A 144 13.42 -4.57 -11.74
C GLY A 144 12.16 -5.47 -11.77
N VAL A 145 11.42 -5.52 -12.89
CA VAL A 145 10.39 -6.54 -13.14
C VAL A 145 11.04 -7.68 -13.90
N GLU A 146 11.85 -8.46 -13.19
CA GLU A 146 12.59 -9.60 -13.73
C GLU A 146 12.07 -10.88 -13.06
N VAL A 147 11.31 -11.68 -13.83
CA VAL A 147 10.75 -12.95 -13.37
C VAL A 147 11.08 -14.01 -14.41
N GLU A 148 11.70 -15.12 -13.99
CA GLU A 148 12.07 -16.20 -14.89
C GLU A 148 10.84 -16.74 -15.65
N GLY A 149 10.95 -16.81 -16.96
CA GLY A 149 9.87 -17.29 -17.84
C GLY A 149 8.80 -16.25 -18.18
N ILE A 150 8.88 -15.03 -17.62
CA ILE A 150 7.94 -13.93 -17.91
C ILE A 150 8.70 -12.78 -18.58
N THR A 151 8.21 -12.32 -19.71
CA THR A 151 8.73 -11.12 -20.39
C THR A 151 7.95 -9.89 -19.96
N ALA A 152 8.62 -8.92 -19.33
CA ALA A 152 8.04 -7.63 -19.00
C ALA A 152 8.16 -6.68 -20.21
N LEU A 153 7.03 -6.13 -20.66
CA LEU A 153 6.92 -5.24 -21.81
C LEU A 153 6.43 -3.86 -21.36
N PRO A 154 7.12 -2.77 -21.72
CA PRO A 154 6.61 -1.43 -21.45
C PRO A 154 5.34 -1.18 -22.28
N LEU A 155 4.27 -0.74 -21.65
CA LEU A 155 3.05 -0.30 -22.32
C LEU A 155 3.00 1.23 -22.33
N THR A 156 2.54 1.80 -23.44
CA THR A 156 2.33 3.24 -23.61
C THR A 156 0.99 3.52 -24.30
N PRO A 157 0.36 4.71 -24.10
CA PRO A 157 -0.91 5.04 -24.75
C PRO A 157 -0.85 5.15 -26.27
N ASP A 158 0.34 5.38 -26.84
CA ASP A 158 0.53 5.48 -28.31
C ASP A 158 0.52 4.09 -28.99
N GLN A 159 0.55 3.02 -28.20
CA GLN A 159 0.51 1.63 -28.69
C GLN A 159 -0.65 0.86 -28.08
N PRO A 160 -1.90 1.27 -28.28
CA PRO A 160 -3.06 0.68 -27.58
C PRO A 160 -3.24 -0.82 -27.88
N LYS A 161 -2.82 -1.31 -29.06
CA LYS A 161 -2.90 -2.72 -29.39
C LYS A 161 -2.02 -3.61 -28.53
N ALA A 162 -0.85 -3.11 -28.10
CA ALA A 162 0.06 -3.86 -27.24
C ALA A 162 -0.57 -4.22 -25.90
N TRP A 163 -1.53 -3.41 -25.41
CA TRP A 163 -2.27 -3.70 -24.18
C TRP A 163 -3.17 -4.92 -24.26
N LEU A 164 -3.58 -5.31 -25.47
CA LEU A 164 -4.43 -6.47 -25.74
C LEU A 164 -3.63 -7.74 -26.02
N GLU A 165 -2.30 -7.62 -26.18
CA GLU A 165 -1.40 -8.70 -26.55
C GLU A 165 -0.60 -9.26 -25.39
N VAL A 166 -0.80 -8.73 -24.17
CA VAL A 166 -0.17 -9.22 -22.95
C VAL A 166 -1.11 -10.12 -22.15
N ASP A 167 -0.54 -11.06 -21.40
CA ASP A 167 -1.33 -11.96 -20.56
C ASP A 167 -1.89 -11.25 -19.31
N ALA A 168 -1.19 -10.24 -18.82
CA ALA A 168 -1.63 -9.40 -17.70
C ALA A 168 -0.96 -8.02 -17.75
N ILE A 169 -1.56 -7.03 -17.08
CA ILE A 169 -1.01 -5.69 -16.90
C ILE A 169 -0.55 -5.52 -15.46
N GLY A 170 0.73 -5.20 -15.25
CA GLY A 170 1.30 -4.84 -13.95
C GLY A 170 1.19 -3.34 -13.69
N PHE A 171 0.47 -2.97 -12.62
CA PHE A 171 0.21 -1.58 -12.26
C PHE A 171 0.97 -1.20 -10.98
N PHE A 172 2.18 -0.65 -11.14
CA PHE A 172 3.10 -0.36 -10.05
C PHE A 172 3.07 1.10 -9.58
N GLY A 173 2.71 2.04 -10.46
CA GLY A 173 2.67 3.47 -10.16
C GLY A 173 1.86 4.21 -11.22
N ALA A 174 1.56 5.50 -10.97
CA ALA A 174 0.70 6.34 -11.80
C ALA A 174 1.18 7.80 -11.84
N VAL A 175 2.50 8.01 -11.93
CA VAL A 175 3.13 9.36 -11.86
C VAL A 175 2.77 10.22 -13.08
N HIS A 176 2.72 9.61 -14.28
CA HIS A 176 2.43 10.30 -15.53
C HIS A 176 1.04 9.95 -16.08
N TRP A 177 0.16 9.43 -15.22
CA TRP A 177 -1.16 8.94 -15.63
C TRP A 177 -2.06 10.07 -16.12
N HIS A 178 -2.71 9.87 -17.24
CA HIS A 178 -3.69 10.78 -17.85
C HIS A 178 -4.79 9.99 -18.59
N SER A 179 -5.74 10.68 -19.19
CA SER A 179 -6.90 10.08 -19.87
C SER A 179 -6.54 9.05 -20.94
N GLY A 180 -5.41 9.23 -21.64
CA GLY A 180 -4.93 8.26 -22.65
C GLY A 180 -4.54 6.91 -22.04
N TRP A 181 -3.86 6.90 -20.89
CA TRP A 181 -3.56 5.68 -20.13
C TRP A 181 -4.85 5.01 -19.64
N GLN A 182 -5.76 5.83 -19.11
CA GLN A 182 -7.04 5.34 -18.59
C GLN A 182 -7.88 4.66 -19.66
N SER A 183 -7.95 5.23 -20.87
CA SER A 183 -8.67 4.64 -21.99
C SER A 183 -8.11 3.27 -22.39
N CYS A 184 -6.78 3.15 -22.51
CA CYS A 184 -6.13 1.88 -22.81
C CYS A 184 -6.40 0.83 -21.72
N LEU A 185 -6.37 1.22 -20.44
CA LEU A 185 -6.66 0.31 -19.33
C LEU A 185 -8.10 -0.19 -19.38
N VAL A 186 -9.06 0.69 -19.61
CA VAL A 186 -10.49 0.34 -19.76
C VAL A 186 -10.71 -0.61 -20.93
N GLU A 187 -10.11 -0.34 -22.09
CA GLU A 187 -10.21 -1.20 -23.29
C GLU A 187 -9.60 -2.59 -23.03
N ALA A 188 -8.43 -2.65 -22.40
CA ALA A 188 -7.77 -3.90 -22.06
C ALA A 188 -8.61 -4.74 -21.08
N MET A 189 -9.14 -4.12 -20.03
CA MET A 189 -10.04 -4.79 -19.10
C MET A 189 -11.33 -5.27 -19.78
N ALA A 190 -11.95 -4.45 -20.63
CA ALA A 190 -13.12 -4.83 -21.39
C ALA A 190 -12.85 -6.02 -22.35
N ALA A 191 -11.62 -6.16 -22.83
CA ALA A 191 -11.16 -7.29 -23.62
C ALA A 191 -10.80 -8.54 -22.79
N GLY A 192 -10.84 -8.46 -21.46
CA GLY A 192 -10.58 -9.57 -20.56
C GLY A 192 -9.13 -9.69 -20.08
N VAL A 193 -8.28 -8.69 -20.34
CA VAL A 193 -6.90 -8.67 -19.82
C VAL A 193 -6.91 -8.44 -18.32
N LYS A 194 -6.23 -9.27 -17.55
CA LYS A 194 -6.10 -9.15 -16.11
C LYS A 194 -5.25 -7.94 -15.72
N VAL A 195 -5.57 -7.30 -14.60
CA VAL A 195 -4.79 -6.20 -14.02
C VAL A 195 -4.25 -6.60 -12.66
N LEU A 196 -2.93 -6.61 -12.53
CA LEU A 196 -2.20 -6.94 -11.30
C LEU A 196 -1.77 -5.63 -10.63
N VAL A 197 -2.53 -5.19 -9.64
CA VAL A 197 -2.28 -3.92 -8.97
C VAL A 197 -1.32 -4.13 -7.80
N ALA A 198 -0.09 -3.68 -7.99
CA ALA A 198 0.92 -3.70 -6.93
C ALA A 198 0.60 -2.64 -5.86
N ASN A 199 0.23 -1.42 -6.25
CA ASN A 199 -0.12 -0.35 -5.31
C ASN A 199 -1.65 -0.13 -5.23
N PRO A 200 -2.35 -0.66 -4.22
CA PRO A 200 -3.79 -0.46 -4.04
C PRO A 200 -4.18 0.91 -3.46
N ASP A 201 -3.24 1.79 -3.11
CA ASP A 201 -3.59 3.10 -2.57
C ASP A 201 -4.47 3.87 -3.57
N VAL A 202 -5.52 4.49 -3.04
CA VAL A 202 -6.41 5.37 -3.81
C VAL A 202 -5.82 6.78 -3.88
N ALA A 203 -5.21 7.22 -2.79
CA ALA A 203 -4.62 8.54 -2.68
C ALA A 203 -3.39 8.51 -1.79
N ALA A 204 -2.41 9.36 -2.09
CA ALA A 204 -1.28 9.63 -1.21
C ALA A 204 -1.22 11.13 -0.88
N PRO A 205 -0.94 11.48 0.39
CA PRO A 205 -0.85 12.88 0.79
C PRO A 205 0.48 13.49 0.32
N HIS A 206 0.42 14.59 -0.44
CA HIS A 206 1.53 15.45 -0.81
C HIS A 206 1.44 16.81 -0.12
N GLN A 207 2.42 17.69 -0.32
CA GLN A 207 2.40 19.05 0.25
C GLN A 207 1.15 19.83 -0.21
N GLY A 208 0.12 19.83 0.67
CA GLY A 208 -1.14 20.56 0.44
C GLY A 208 -2.21 19.82 -0.37
N GLU A 209 -1.89 18.77 -1.07
CA GLU A 209 -2.79 18.05 -1.98
C GLU A 209 -2.75 16.54 -1.75
N PHE A 210 -3.63 15.81 -2.43
CA PHE A 210 -3.58 14.36 -2.55
C PHE A 210 -3.34 13.99 -4.02
N SER A 211 -2.37 13.10 -4.28
CA SER A 211 -2.25 12.45 -5.59
C SER A 211 -3.31 11.36 -5.75
N ARG A 212 -3.55 10.97 -7.00
CA ARG A 212 -4.29 9.75 -7.33
C ARG A 212 -3.29 8.64 -7.55
N GLU A 213 -3.49 7.55 -6.86
CA GLU A 213 -2.62 6.40 -6.92
C GLU A 213 -3.21 5.28 -7.80
N PRO A 214 -2.46 4.22 -8.14
CA PRO A 214 -2.94 3.14 -8.99
C PRO A 214 -4.27 2.52 -8.56
N GLY A 215 -4.54 2.41 -7.25
CA GLY A 215 -5.82 1.93 -6.74
C GLY A 215 -7.02 2.76 -7.20
N PHE A 216 -6.89 4.08 -7.25
CA PHE A 216 -7.93 4.96 -7.81
C PHE A 216 -8.20 4.68 -9.28
N TRP A 217 -7.14 4.61 -10.08
CA TRP A 217 -7.25 4.45 -11.53
C TRP A 217 -7.77 3.07 -11.92
N ALA A 218 -7.36 2.04 -11.19
CA ALA A 218 -7.87 0.68 -11.35
C ALA A 218 -9.35 0.58 -10.97
N ALA A 219 -9.77 1.23 -9.87
CA ALA A 219 -11.19 1.32 -9.48
C ALA A 219 -12.03 2.01 -10.55
N ALA A 220 -11.58 3.17 -11.05
CA ALA A 220 -12.29 3.92 -12.10
C ALA A 220 -12.38 3.11 -13.42
N ALA A 221 -11.33 2.36 -13.78
CA ALA A 221 -11.38 1.46 -14.92
C ALA A 221 -12.36 0.31 -14.70
N GLY A 222 -12.40 -0.27 -13.50
CA GLY A 222 -13.34 -1.33 -13.13
C GLY A 222 -14.81 -0.89 -13.22
N VAL A 223 -15.11 0.35 -12.83
CA VAL A 223 -16.47 0.94 -13.03
C VAL A 223 -16.83 1.01 -14.50
N SER A 224 -15.90 1.46 -15.35
CA SER A 224 -16.16 1.69 -16.77
C SER A 224 -16.19 0.41 -17.60
N ALA A 225 -15.32 -0.57 -17.29
CA ALA A 225 -15.17 -1.80 -18.06
C ALA A 225 -16.11 -2.93 -17.62
N ASN A 226 -16.62 -2.85 -16.37
CA ASN A 226 -17.42 -3.89 -15.73
C ASN A 226 -16.88 -5.32 -16.00
N PRO A 227 -15.75 -5.77 -15.40
CA PRO A 227 -15.78 -6.24 -14.01
C PRO A 227 -14.53 -5.89 -13.18
N ILE A 228 -14.74 -5.53 -11.93
CA ILE A 228 -13.73 -5.40 -10.89
C ILE A 228 -13.04 -6.76 -10.58
N ASP A 229 -13.68 -7.87 -10.93
CA ASP A 229 -13.19 -9.24 -10.74
C ASP A 229 -11.92 -9.58 -11.55
N GLN A 230 -11.54 -8.74 -12.51
CA GLN A 230 -10.29 -8.89 -13.27
C GLN A 230 -9.08 -8.23 -12.59
N ILE A 231 -9.30 -7.56 -11.46
CA ILE A 231 -8.24 -6.89 -10.72
C ILE A 231 -7.78 -7.81 -9.59
N GLU A 232 -6.49 -8.13 -9.60
CA GLU A 232 -5.81 -8.81 -8.51
C GLU A 232 -4.94 -7.81 -7.74
N TRP A 233 -5.04 -7.81 -6.40
CA TRP A 233 -4.45 -6.81 -5.53
C TRP A 233 -3.33 -7.40 -4.68
N PHE A 234 -2.16 -6.75 -4.63
CA PHE A 234 -0.97 -7.30 -3.97
C PHE A 234 -0.48 -6.47 -2.78
N GLY A 235 -0.83 -5.20 -2.69
CA GLY A 235 -0.49 -4.33 -1.56
C GLY A 235 -1.55 -4.34 -0.45
N LYS A 236 -1.28 -3.60 0.63
CA LYS A 236 -2.24 -3.38 1.73
C LYS A 236 -3.58 -2.86 1.20
N PRO A 237 -4.71 -3.35 1.67
CA PRO A 237 -4.95 -4.25 2.81
C PRO A 237 -4.92 -5.73 2.46
N HIS A 238 -4.54 -6.12 1.25
CA HIS A 238 -4.67 -7.49 0.77
C HIS A 238 -3.60 -8.42 1.36
N PRO A 239 -3.92 -9.72 1.55
CA PRO A 239 -3.06 -10.69 2.23
C PRO A 239 -1.64 -10.82 1.69
N PRO A 240 -1.36 -10.80 0.36
CA PRO A 240 -0.04 -11.14 -0.16
C PRO A 240 1.11 -10.34 0.45
N VAL A 241 0.93 -9.03 0.65
CA VAL A 241 2.00 -8.18 1.21
C VAL A 241 2.20 -8.41 2.71
N PHE A 242 1.12 -8.71 3.46
CA PHE A 242 1.20 -9.04 4.89
C PHE A 242 1.84 -10.42 5.11
N GLU A 243 1.51 -11.40 4.30
CA GLU A 243 2.09 -12.74 4.34
C GLU A 243 3.60 -12.67 4.11
N LEU A 244 4.02 -11.96 3.05
CA LEU A 244 5.44 -11.73 2.76
C LEU A 244 6.15 -10.97 3.88
N ALA A 245 5.51 -9.95 4.46
CA ALA A 245 6.10 -9.17 5.54
C ALA A 245 6.28 -10.01 6.82
N LEU A 246 5.30 -10.83 7.16
CA LEU A 246 5.37 -11.72 8.32
C LEU A 246 6.41 -12.82 8.13
N GLU A 247 6.51 -13.42 6.94
CA GLU A 247 7.55 -14.38 6.59
C GLU A 247 8.95 -13.77 6.75
N ARG A 248 9.18 -12.57 6.20
CA ARG A 248 10.45 -11.85 6.32
C ARG A 248 10.76 -11.45 7.76
N LEU A 249 9.74 -11.03 8.52
CA LEU A 249 9.88 -10.68 9.92
C LEU A 249 10.29 -11.92 10.75
N GLU A 250 9.67 -13.07 10.53
CA GLU A 250 10.05 -14.32 11.18
C GLU A 250 11.49 -14.73 10.86
N ALA A 251 11.92 -14.57 9.60
CA ALA A 251 13.29 -14.86 9.18
C ALA A 251 14.32 -13.84 9.72
N PHE A 252 13.91 -12.61 9.97
CA PHE A 252 14.75 -11.52 10.48
C PHE A 252 14.88 -11.53 12.00
N SER A 253 13.81 -11.88 12.72
CA SER A 253 13.72 -11.83 14.16
C SER A 253 14.65 -12.85 14.84
N ALA A 254 15.32 -12.43 15.90
CA ALA A 254 16.04 -13.32 16.79
C ALA A 254 15.13 -14.10 17.76
N ARG A 255 13.83 -13.79 17.78
CA ARG A 255 12.85 -14.43 18.67
C ARG A 255 12.49 -15.81 18.14
N PRO A 256 12.37 -16.84 18.99
CA PRO A 256 12.08 -18.21 18.54
C PRO A 256 10.66 -18.36 17.99
N LYS A 257 9.76 -17.44 18.35
CA LYS A 257 8.38 -17.39 17.89
C LYS A 257 7.81 -15.99 18.10
N LEU A 258 7.18 -15.46 17.07
CA LEU A 258 6.45 -14.21 17.15
C LEU A 258 4.98 -14.46 17.55
N ASN A 259 4.45 -13.60 18.42
CA ASN A 259 3.04 -13.60 18.77
C ASN A 259 2.33 -12.47 17.99
N LYS A 260 1.39 -12.79 17.11
CA LYS A 260 0.65 -11.81 16.31
C LYS A 260 -0.04 -10.74 17.16
N ASP A 261 -0.52 -11.07 18.37
CA ASP A 261 -1.11 -10.10 19.30
C ASP A 261 -0.11 -9.07 19.85
N ARG A 262 1.20 -9.29 19.62
CA ARG A 262 2.28 -8.36 19.98
C ARG A 262 3.03 -7.81 18.76
N ILE A 263 2.46 -7.98 17.57
CA ILE A 263 2.92 -7.32 16.34
C ILE A 263 1.92 -6.23 16.01
N ALA A 264 2.37 -5.01 15.73
CA ALA A 264 1.51 -3.93 15.32
C ALA A 264 1.76 -3.54 13.86
N MET A 265 0.69 -3.41 13.07
CA MET A 265 0.70 -2.60 11.85
C MET A 265 0.46 -1.15 12.23
N VAL A 266 1.39 -0.27 11.89
CA VAL A 266 1.35 1.17 12.14
C VAL A 266 1.23 1.89 10.82
N GLY A 267 0.17 2.66 10.64
CA GLY A 267 -0.05 3.38 9.40
C GLY A 267 -0.95 4.60 9.57
N ASP A 268 -1.16 5.32 8.49
CA ASP A 268 -1.97 6.53 8.44
C ASP A 268 -3.34 6.34 7.78
N SER A 269 -3.61 5.13 7.24
CA SER A 269 -4.79 4.85 6.45
C SER A 269 -5.65 3.74 7.05
N LEU A 270 -6.98 4.00 7.19
CA LEU A 270 -7.92 3.02 7.74
C LEU A 270 -8.06 1.80 6.83
N HIS A 271 -8.20 2.02 5.51
CA HIS A 271 -8.54 0.96 4.57
C HIS A 271 -7.35 0.09 4.18
N THR A 272 -6.15 0.61 4.20
CA THR A 272 -4.94 -0.13 3.84
C THR A 272 -4.25 -0.70 5.08
N ASP A 273 -3.79 0.15 5.99
CA ASP A 273 -3.00 -0.26 7.15
C ASP A 273 -3.83 -0.93 8.23
N ILE A 274 -4.88 -0.24 8.67
CA ILE A 274 -5.66 -0.69 9.82
C ILE A 274 -6.46 -1.93 9.45
N LEU A 275 -7.23 -1.87 8.36
CA LEU A 275 -8.01 -3.01 7.91
C LEU A 275 -7.14 -4.22 7.57
N GLY A 276 -6.03 -4.00 6.83
CA GLY A 276 -5.12 -5.08 6.45
C GLY A 276 -4.41 -5.69 7.65
N GLY A 277 -3.90 -4.86 8.58
CA GLY A 277 -3.30 -5.34 9.82
C GLY A 277 -4.27 -6.17 10.66
N GLN A 278 -5.52 -5.72 10.79
CA GLN A 278 -6.57 -6.47 11.49
C GLN A 278 -6.88 -7.81 10.82
N ALA A 279 -7.00 -7.82 9.50
CA ALA A 279 -7.26 -9.03 8.73
C ALA A 279 -6.10 -10.04 8.82
N ALA A 280 -4.85 -9.55 8.92
CA ALA A 280 -3.66 -10.38 9.18
C ALA A 280 -3.58 -10.90 10.63
N GLY A 281 -4.49 -10.46 11.51
CA GLY A 281 -4.53 -10.84 12.93
C GLY A 281 -3.57 -10.05 13.81
N LEU A 282 -3.16 -8.86 13.39
CA LEU A 282 -2.22 -8.00 14.09
C LEU A 282 -2.94 -6.96 14.97
N LYS A 283 -2.21 -6.35 15.89
CA LYS A 283 -2.58 -5.07 16.48
C LYS A 283 -2.41 -3.96 15.47
N THR A 284 -3.11 -2.85 15.67
CA THR A 284 -3.09 -1.73 14.74
C THR A 284 -2.96 -0.39 15.45
N VAL A 285 -2.13 0.49 14.89
CA VAL A 285 -1.94 1.86 15.37
C VAL A 285 -2.18 2.83 14.22
N LEU A 286 -3.16 3.71 14.37
CA LEU A 286 -3.43 4.79 13.42
C LEU A 286 -2.63 6.04 13.80
N ILE A 287 -1.80 6.53 12.89
CA ILE A 287 -1.12 7.83 13.00
C ILE A 287 -1.97 8.89 12.31
N THR A 288 -2.37 9.94 13.04
CA THR A 288 -3.30 10.95 12.51
C THR A 288 -2.65 12.28 12.12
N GLY A 289 -1.43 12.56 12.60
CA GLY A 289 -0.83 13.89 12.46
C GLY A 289 -0.03 14.14 11.18
N HIS A 290 0.30 13.11 10.38
CA HIS A 290 1.23 13.27 9.27
C HIS A 290 0.72 12.79 7.92
N GLY A 291 -0.18 11.84 7.86
CA GLY A 291 -0.61 11.18 6.63
C GLY A 291 -1.97 11.65 6.12
N LEU A 292 -2.83 10.69 5.86
CA LEU A 292 -4.15 10.90 5.26
C LEU A 292 -5.04 11.82 6.12
N PHE A 293 -4.94 11.72 7.45
CA PHE A 293 -5.74 12.48 8.42
C PHE A 293 -5.04 13.72 8.99
N ARG A 294 -3.92 14.19 8.42
CA ARG A 294 -3.17 15.35 8.92
C ARG A 294 -3.97 16.65 9.06
N GLN A 295 -5.11 16.75 8.37
CA GLN A 295 -6.03 17.89 8.44
C GLN A 295 -7.27 17.59 9.31
N GLY A 296 -7.30 16.44 10.02
CA GLY A 296 -8.42 15.99 10.83
C GLY A 296 -9.33 15.01 10.08
N GLY A 297 -10.48 14.67 10.68
CA GLY A 297 -11.50 13.79 10.10
C GLY A 297 -11.31 12.29 10.42
N ALA A 298 -10.32 11.92 11.22
CA ALA A 298 -10.07 10.51 11.58
C ALA A 298 -11.25 9.89 12.37
N GLU A 299 -11.80 10.63 13.34
CA GLU A 299 -12.92 10.14 14.17
C GLU A 299 -14.17 9.90 13.32
N ASP A 300 -14.51 10.84 12.43
CA ASP A 300 -15.65 10.71 11.51
C ASP A 300 -15.45 9.54 10.54
N ALA A 301 -14.23 9.37 10.03
CA ALA A 301 -13.88 8.27 9.15
C ALA A 301 -13.98 6.91 9.87
N ILE A 302 -13.48 6.78 11.10
CA ILE A 302 -13.61 5.58 11.93
C ILE A 302 -15.10 5.25 12.15
N ALA A 303 -15.90 6.27 12.51
CA ALA A 303 -17.33 6.09 12.77
C ALA A 303 -18.10 5.65 11.51
N SER A 304 -17.80 6.24 10.35
CA SER A 304 -18.51 5.97 9.11
C SER A 304 -18.11 4.64 8.45
N THR A 305 -16.83 4.26 8.53
CA THR A 305 -16.31 3.02 7.92
C THR A 305 -16.42 1.80 8.82
N GLY A 306 -16.51 2.01 10.13
CA GLY A 306 -16.47 0.95 11.14
C GLY A 306 -15.09 0.29 11.30
N ILE A 307 -14.04 0.84 10.65
CA ILE A 307 -12.66 0.35 10.80
C ILE A 307 -12.05 1.03 12.03
N THR A 308 -11.94 0.30 13.12
CA THR A 308 -11.52 0.83 14.42
C THR A 308 -10.14 0.31 14.80
N PRO A 309 -9.07 1.13 14.83
CA PRO A 309 -7.72 0.71 15.23
C PRO A 309 -7.65 0.34 16.71
N ASP A 310 -6.67 -0.47 17.13
CA ASP A 310 -6.43 -0.75 18.56
C ASP A 310 -5.90 0.49 19.29
N PHE A 311 -5.03 1.29 18.62
CA PHE A 311 -4.49 2.54 19.15
C PHE A 311 -4.62 3.66 18.12
N ILE A 312 -4.82 4.88 18.62
CA ILE A 312 -4.79 6.12 17.83
C ILE A 312 -3.73 7.03 18.45
N THR A 313 -2.79 7.51 17.64
CA THR A 313 -1.74 8.42 18.09
C THR A 313 -1.57 9.57 17.09
N ALA A 314 -1.13 10.74 17.59
CA ALA A 314 -0.90 11.87 16.70
C ALA A 314 0.39 11.70 15.88
N THR A 315 1.42 11.07 16.45
CA THR A 315 2.74 10.92 15.82
C THR A 315 3.45 9.66 16.31
N VAL A 316 4.62 9.38 15.76
CA VAL A 316 5.53 8.29 16.12
C VAL A 316 6.25 8.53 17.44
#